data_e426a4ccf3099031aa277acdc1487cc3
#
_entry.id   e426a4ccf3099031aa277acdc1487cc3
#
_cell.length_a   1.000
_cell.length_b   1.000
_cell.length_c   1.000
_cell.angle_alpha   90.00
_cell.angle_beta   90.00
_cell.angle_gamma   90.00
#
_symmetry.space_group_name_H-M   'P 1'
#
loop_
_entity.id
_entity.type
_entity.pdbx_description
1 polymer ?
#
loop_
_entity_poly.entity_id
_entity_poly.type
_entity_poly.pdbx_seq_one_letter_code
_entity_poly.pdbx_strand_id
1 'polypeptide(L)'
;MSTDNIQILIAMIIYIAAILGIGVYFLKIANENSDNYFIGGRSLGPWVAAMSAEASDMSGWLLMGLPGVAYWCGWSDAFWTALGLALGTYLNWKITARRLRNYSAIAGDAITIPEYFSNRFKENRKVIMLIASVFILVFFTVYAASCFVTVGKLFNSLFGIQYQVVMIAGAFFVILYTLLGGFLAESVSDFMQGVIMILALALVLVMGVTAAGGFNEIMVNIQSIPGFFDFFGIANPTVVDGTQQVLAGNPVFGPALPYTFLTIISTMSWGLGYFGVPQVLLRFIAIRDAAEIPKARRIATTWCVISLFAAVIIGLIGRVLFPTELLTPSGAESIFIVMSTNLLPPLIAGFVMAGILAATMSSSDSYLLIAASAFSKNIYEGILKKDATDKEIMRVSHITLIAVSIIGILLALDETSVIFNIVSFAWAGFGATFGPLMLFSLFWKRTNREGAIAGMLAGGGMVFIWRLLIKPLGGVFGIYELLPAFLVSCLFIVVVSLMTKEPSQEIQDEFEQAKAASL
;
A
#
# COMPACT_ATOMS: atom_id res chain seq x y z
N MET A 1 16.67 -27.60 12.43
CA MET A 1 16.05 -27.24 11.16
C MET A 1 16.06 -28.46 10.25
N SER A 2 14.96 -28.72 9.57
CA SER A 2 14.90 -29.77 8.53
C SER A 2 15.77 -29.39 7.31
N THR A 3 16.12 -30.36 6.46
CA THR A 3 16.83 -30.10 5.20
C THR A 3 16.01 -29.13 4.31
N ASP A 4 14.69 -29.26 4.30
CA ASP A 4 13.77 -28.43 3.53
C ASP A 4 13.82 -26.98 4.00
N ASN A 5 13.78 -26.74 5.33
CA ASN A 5 13.91 -25.39 5.90
C ASN A 5 15.25 -24.73 5.55
N ILE A 6 16.34 -25.53 5.47
CA ILE A 6 17.65 -25.01 5.05
C ILE A 6 17.62 -24.57 3.58
N GLN A 7 16.99 -25.34 2.68
CA GLN A 7 16.87 -24.96 1.26
C GLN A 7 16.03 -23.69 1.09
N ILE A 8 14.90 -23.58 1.81
CA ILE A 8 14.08 -22.38 1.83
C ILE A 8 14.91 -21.17 2.27
N LEU A 9 15.64 -21.30 3.38
CA LEU A 9 16.47 -20.23 3.92
C LEU A 9 17.58 -19.80 2.95
N ILE A 10 18.22 -20.74 2.26
CA ILE A 10 19.26 -20.46 1.25
C ILE A 10 18.69 -19.60 0.12
N ALA A 11 17.51 -19.93 -0.42
CA ALA A 11 16.88 -19.13 -1.47
C ALA A 11 16.55 -17.70 -0.99
N MET A 12 16.05 -17.57 0.23
CA MET A 12 15.76 -16.27 0.83
C MET A 12 17.04 -15.44 1.05
N ILE A 13 18.14 -16.07 1.51
CA ILE A 13 19.43 -15.39 1.69
C ILE A 13 20.01 -14.93 0.36
N ILE A 14 19.90 -15.71 -0.70
CA ILE A 14 20.35 -15.32 -2.05
C ILE A 14 19.59 -14.07 -2.51
N TYR A 15 18.26 -14.03 -2.31
CA TYR A 15 17.45 -12.87 -2.61
C TYR A 15 17.91 -11.64 -1.80
N ILE A 16 18.04 -11.78 -0.47
CA ILE A 16 18.49 -10.71 0.42
C ILE A 16 19.86 -10.17 0.00
N ALA A 17 20.80 -11.04 -0.33
CA ALA A 17 22.13 -10.64 -0.78
C ALA A 17 22.09 -9.85 -2.10
N ALA A 18 21.22 -10.24 -3.04
CA ALA A 18 21.03 -9.53 -4.30
C ALA A 18 20.48 -8.11 -4.08
N ILE A 19 19.47 -7.96 -3.21
CA ILE A 19 18.87 -6.65 -2.89
C ILE A 19 19.85 -5.74 -2.15
N LEU A 20 20.58 -6.27 -1.16
CA LEU A 20 21.65 -5.52 -0.50
C LEU A 20 22.74 -5.07 -1.48
N GLY A 21 23.08 -5.90 -2.47
CA GLY A 21 24.01 -5.56 -3.53
C GLY A 21 23.56 -4.35 -4.35
N ILE A 22 22.26 -4.25 -4.66
CA ILE A 22 21.67 -3.07 -5.33
C ILE A 22 21.79 -1.85 -4.43
N GLY A 23 21.43 -1.95 -3.15
CA GLY A 23 21.53 -0.86 -2.19
C GLY A 23 22.96 -0.30 -2.11
N VAL A 24 23.96 -1.18 -2.00
CA VAL A 24 25.38 -0.80 -1.95
C VAL A 24 25.83 -0.15 -3.25
N TYR A 25 25.37 -0.64 -4.42
CA TYR A 25 25.72 -0.06 -5.72
C TYR A 25 25.26 1.41 -5.85
N PHE A 26 24.05 1.71 -5.38
CA PHE A 26 23.50 3.07 -5.44
C PHE A 26 23.90 3.97 -4.27
N LEU A 27 24.53 3.44 -3.23
CA LEU A 27 24.88 4.16 -2.00
C LEU A 27 25.58 5.50 -2.25
N LYS A 28 26.52 5.52 -3.20
CA LYS A 28 27.28 6.74 -3.52
C LYS A 28 26.40 7.83 -4.11
N ILE A 29 25.53 7.47 -5.07
CA ILE A 29 24.63 8.40 -5.76
C ILE A 29 23.57 8.94 -4.79
N ALA A 30 23.01 8.08 -3.95
CA ALA A 30 22.02 8.45 -2.96
C ALA A 30 22.53 9.48 -1.94
N ASN A 31 23.81 9.39 -1.57
CA ASN A 31 24.42 10.26 -0.57
C ASN A 31 25.08 11.53 -1.16
N GLU A 32 24.93 11.83 -2.44
CA GLU A 32 25.47 13.06 -3.05
C GLU A 32 24.74 14.32 -2.54
N ASN A 33 23.42 14.27 -2.46
CA ASN A 33 22.58 15.35 -1.93
C ASN A 33 21.21 14.82 -1.48
N SER A 34 20.46 15.66 -0.76
CA SER A 34 19.13 15.27 -0.23
C SER A 34 18.11 15.01 -1.34
N ASP A 35 18.15 15.72 -2.47
CA ASP A 35 17.20 15.56 -3.57
C ASP A 35 17.39 14.21 -4.28
N ASN A 36 18.64 13.78 -4.49
CA ASN A 36 18.93 12.44 -5.00
C ASN A 36 18.45 11.35 -4.04
N TYR A 37 18.61 11.58 -2.74
CA TYR A 37 18.15 10.63 -1.73
C TYR A 37 16.64 10.45 -1.71
N PHE A 38 15.85 11.54 -1.87
CA PHE A 38 14.39 11.50 -1.71
C PHE A 38 13.60 11.31 -3.01
N ILE A 39 14.14 11.66 -4.21
CA ILE A 39 13.40 11.55 -5.49
C ILE A 39 14.25 11.06 -6.66
N GLY A 40 15.55 10.83 -6.48
CA GLY A 40 16.43 10.34 -7.56
C GLY A 40 16.54 11.27 -8.76
N GLY A 41 16.40 12.59 -8.56
CA GLY A 41 16.57 13.61 -9.60
C GLY A 41 15.57 13.52 -10.75
N ARG A 42 14.35 13.00 -10.56
CA ARG A 42 13.32 12.80 -11.59
C ARG A 42 13.82 12.00 -12.81
N SER A 43 14.56 10.92 -12.59
CA SER A 43 15.24 10.16 -13.64
C SER A 43 14.55 8.85 -14.03
N LEU A 44 13.41 8.50 -13.41
CA LEU A 44 12.78 7.20 -13.61
C LEU A 44 12.22 7.02 -15.03
N GLY A 45 12.65 5.96 -15.71
CA GLY A 45 12.03 5.52 -16.94
C GLY A 45 10.66 4.83 -16.69
N PRO A 46 9.85 4.63 -17.74
CA PRO A 46 8.46 4.20 -17.61
C PRO A 46 8.30 2.80 -16.99
N TRP A 47 9.23 1.87 -17.20
CA TRP A 47 9.22 0.55 -16.60
C TRP A 47 9.50 0.61 -15.10
N VAL A 48 10.55 1.32 -14.71
CA VAL A 48 10.92 1.45 -13.29
C VAL A 48 9.85 2.23 -12.54
N ALA A 49 9.37 3.35 -13.09
CA ALA A 49 8.31 4.14 -12.46
C ALA A 49 7.03 3.33 -12.24
N ALA A 50 6.58 2.55 -13.25
CA ALA A 50 5.39 1.72 -13.14
C ALA A 50 5.56 0.59 -12.13
N MET A 51 6.63 -0.19 -12.25
CA MET A 51 6.86 -1.34 -11.39
C MET A 51 7.14 -0.92 -9.94
N SER A 52 7.89 0.19 -9.74
CA SER A 52 8.12 0.73 -8.42
C SER A 52 6.84 1.27 -7.78
N ALA A 53 5.95 1.94 -8.55
CA ALA A 53 4.67 2.38 -8.05
C ALA A 53 3.82 1.21 -7.53
N GLU A 54 3.71 0.15 -8.32
CA GLU A 54 2.89 -1.01 -7.94
C GLU A 54 3.55 -1.87 -6.84
N ALA A 55 4.87 -2.10 -6.91
CA ALA A 55 5.57 -2.89 -5.91
C ALA A 55 5.61 -2.20 -4.54
N SER A 56 5.79 -0.87 -4.49
CA SER A 56 5.75 -0.11 -3.23
C SER A 56 4.35 0.02 -2.64
N ASP A 57 3.31 -0.19 -3.46
CA ASP A 57 1.92 -0.14 -3.05
C ASP A 57 1.42 -1.48 -2.49
N MET A 58 1.73 -2.56 -3.19
CA MET A 58 1.09 -3.84 -2.98
C MET A 58 1.54 -4.62 -1.74
N SER A 59 2.61 -4.26 -1.08
CA SER A 59 3.12 -4.80 0.21
C SER A 59 2.88 -6.31 0.45
N GLY A 60 3.17 -6.81 1.64
CA GLY A 60 2.76 -8.15 2.08
C GLY A 60 1.23 -8.37 2.07
N TRP A 61 0.46 -7.30 1.99
CA TRP A 61 -0.99 -7.34 1.82
C TRP A 61 -1.42 -8.10 0.56
N LEU A 62 -0.72 -7.93 -0.58
CA LEU A 62 -1.04 -8.63 -1.82
C LEU A 62 -0.88 -10.15 -1.72
N LEU A 63 0.20 -10.62 -1.09
CA LEU A 63 0.55 -12.05 -1.03
C LEU A 63 -0.03 -12.76 0.19
N MET A 64 -0.44 -12.03 1.22
CA MET A 64 -0.98 -12.57 2.47
C MET A 64 -2.39 -12.06 2.76
N GLY A 65 -2.58 -10.75 2.86
CA GLY A 65 -3.87 -10.15 3.25
C GLY A 65 -5.01 -10.47 2.30
N LEU A 66 -4.85 -10.19 1.00
CA LEU A 66 -5.90 -10.40 0.01
C LEU A 66 -6.24 -11.89 -0.21
N PRO A 67 -5.26 -12.82 -0.36
CA PRO A 67 -5.56 -14.25 -0.36
C PRO A 67 -6.20 -14.71 0.95
N GLY A 68 -5.81 -14.15 2.08
CA GLY A 68 -6.39 -14.45 3.39
C GLY A 68 -7.88 -14.09 3.46
N VAL A 69 -8.27 -12.93 2.96
CA VAL A 69 -9.69 -12.52 2.85
C VAL A 69 -10.47 -13.48 1.95
N ALA A 70 -9.93 -13.82 0.76
CA ALA A 70 -10.57 -14.76 -0.15
C ALA A 70 -10.68 -16.17 0.45
N TYR A 71 -9.68 -16.63 1.18
CA TYR A 71 -9.72 -17.89 1.92
C TYR A 71 -10.78 -17.88 3.03
N TRP A 72 -10.90 -16.79 3.77
CA TRP A 72 -11.76 -16.68 4.94
C TRP A 72 -13.24 -16.53 4.59
N CYS A 73 -13.59 -15.58 3.74
CA CYS A 73 -14.98 -15.23 3.44
C CYS A 73 -15.39 -15.36 1.96
N GLY A 74 -14.50 -15.88 1.12
CA GLY A 74 -14.79 -16.17 -0.28
C GLY A 74 -14.58 -15.01 -1.23
N TRP A 75 -15.34 -15.03 -2.32
CA TRP A 75 -15.14 -14.22 -3.51
C TRP A 75 -15.45 -12.73 -3.33
N SER A 76 -16.60 -12.39 -2.72
CA SER A 76 -17.18 -11.03 -2.80
C SER A 76 -16.23 -9.94 -2.35
N ASP A 77 -15.79 -9.98 -1.08
CA ASP A 77 -15.00 -8.90 -0.48
C ASP A 77 -13.65 -8.76 -1.18
N ALA A 78 -13.00 -9.90 -1.47
CA ALA A 78 -11.72 -9.93 -2.18
C ALA A 78 -11.85 -9.43 -3.63
N PHE A 79 -12.89 -9.85 -4.36
CA PHE A 79 -13.12 -9.46 -5.75
C PHE A 79 -13.44 -7.97 -5.89
N TRP A 80 -14.38 -7.45 -5.10
CA TRP A 80 -14.76 -6.04 -5.19
C TRP A 80 -13.63 -5.12 -4.73
N THR A 81 -12.80 -5.55 -3.77
CA THR A 81 -11.55 -4.86 -3.41
C THR A 81 -10.58 -4.83 -4.59
N ALA A 82 -10.31 -5.99 -5.19
CA ALA A 82 -9.39 -6.10 -6.33
C ALA A 82 -9.87 -5.28 -7.55
N LEU A 83 -11.17 -5.35 -7.86
CA LEU A 83 -11.76 -4.57 -8.95
C LEU A 83 -11.68 -3.06 -8.69
N GLY A 84 -12.00 -2.64 -7.47
CA GLY A 84 -11.89 -1.24 -7.06
C GLY A 84 -10.46 -0.72 -7.21
N LEU A 85 -9.47 -1.47 -6.73
CA LEU A 85 -8.05 -1.13 -6.85
C LEU A 85 -7.59 -1.11 -8.32
N ALA A 86 -7.96 -2.10 -9.14
CA ALA A 86 -7.59 -2.14 -10.55
C ALA A 86 -8.14 -0.92 -11.33
N LEU A 87 -9.40 -0.56 -11.08
CA LEU A 87 -10.01 0.64 -11.66
C LEU A 87 -9.35 1.92 -11.13
N GLY A 88 -9.06 1.98 -9.84
CA GLY A 88 -8.39 3.12 -9.19
C GLY A 88 -7.00 3.36 -9.75
N THR A 89 -6.17 2.32 -9.87
CA THR A 89 -4.85 2.38 -10.52
C THR A 89 -4.96 2.94 -11.94
N TYR A 90 -5.83 2.35 -12.77
CA TYR A 90 -6.01 2.82 -14.15
C TYR A 90 -6.39 4.30 -14.22
N LEU A 91 -7.38 4.71 -13.41
CA LEU A 91 -7.87 6.08 -13.40
C LEU A 91 -6.82 7.05 -12.87
N ASN A 92 -6.10 6.71 -11.81
CA ASN A 92 -5.06 7.54 -11.26
C ASN A 92 -3.92 7.79 -12.27
N TRP A 93 -3.42 6.74 -12.91
CA TRP A 93 -2.43 6.88 -13.99
C TRP A 93 -2.96 7.66 -15.19
N LYS A 94 -4.24 7.54 -15.52
CA LYS A 94 -4.86 8.20 -16.69
C LYS A 94 -5.06 9.69 -16.48
N ILE A 95 -5.60 10.09 -15.33
CA ILE A 95 -6.04 11.46 -15.11
C ILE A 95 -5.07 12.28 -14.25
N THR A 96 -4.44 11.66 -13.23
CA THR A 96 -3.61 12.37 -12.25
C THR A 96 -2.15 12.47 -12.71
N ALA A 97 -1.55 11.39 -13.18
CA ALA A 97 -0.11 11.24 -13.31
C ALA A 97 0.53 12.33 -14.18
N ARG A 98 0.04 12.53 -15.42
CA ARG A 98 0.62 13.53 -16.34
C ARG A 98 0.47 14.95 -15.79
N ARG A 99 -0.69 15.23 -15.21
CA ARG A 99 -0.98 16.56 -14.68
C ARG A 99 -0.17 16.87 -13.43
N LEU A 100 -0.03 15.91 -12.53
CA LEU A 100 0.81 16.05 -11.35
C LEU A 100 2.29 16.19 -11.72
N ARG A 101 2.79 15.40 -12.68
CA ARG A 101 4.17 15.48 -13.15
C ARG A 101 4.52 16.88 -13.67
N ASN A 102 3.67 17.46 -14.49
CA ASN A 102 3.88 18.78 -15.05
C ASN A 102 3.67 19.88 -14.01
N TYR A 103 2.61 19.79 -13.22
CA TYR A 103 2.30 20.82 -12.23
C TYR A 103 3.33 20.87 -11.11
N SER A 104 3.84 19.73 -10.64
CA SER A 104 4.89 19.72 -9.61
C SER A 104 6.16 20.44 -10.05
N ALA A 105 6.52 20.36 -11.35
CA ALA A 105 7.65 21.08 -11.91
C ALA A 105 7.38 22.60 -11.97
N ILE A 106 6.16 23.00 -12.38
CA ILE A 106 5.75 24.42 -12.46
C ILE A 106 5.60 25.02 -11.05
N ALA A 107 5.07 24.27 -10.09
CA ALA A 107 4.89 24.70 -8.71
C ALA A 107 6.20 24.61 -7.91
N GLY A 108 7.23 25.29 -8.36
CA GLY A 108 8.51 25.42 -7.68
C GLY A 108 9.35 24.13 -7.64
N ASP A 109 9.21 23.27 -8.64
CA ASP A 109 9.93 21.98 -8.77
C ASP A 109 9.79 21.08 -7.53
N ALA A 110 8.58 21.02 -6.98
CA ALA A 110 8.28 20.30 -5.74
C ALA A 110 8.65 18.81 -5.84
N ILE A 111 9.39 18.31 -4.87
CA ILE A 111 9.88 16.93 -4.81
C ILE A 111 9.12 16.06 -3.79
N THR A 112 8.25 16.65 -2.99
CA THR A 112 7.39 15.96 -2.03
C THR A 112 5.92 16.36 -2.20
N ILE A 113 4.99 15.52 -1.77
CA ILE A 113 3.55 15.83 -1.82
C ILE A 113 3.16 17.02 -0.92
N PRO A 114 3.64 17.12 0.34
CA PRO A 114 3.39 18.31 1.16
C PRO A 114 3.93 19.61 0.55
N GLU A 115 5.11 19.55 -0.06
CA GLU A 115 5.70 20.69 -0.74
C GLU A 115 4.87 21.09 -1.97
N TYR A 116 4.44 20.13 -2.79
CA TYR A 116 3.56 20.38 -3.92
C TYR A 116 2.29 21.12 -3.48
N PHE A 117 1.60 20.65 -2.46
CA PHE A 117 0.40 21.32 -1.97
C PHE A 117 0.69 22.74 -1.45
N SER A 118 1.75 22.90 -0.65
CA SER A 118 2.14 24.21 -0.14
C SER A 118 2.47 25.21 -1.26
N ASN A 119 3.21 24.77 -2.26
CA ASN A 119 3.61 25.60 -3.41
C ASN A 119 2.42 25.89 -4.34
N ARG A 120 1.55 24.88 -4.59
CA ARG A 120 0.32 25.03 -5.40
C ARG A 120 -0.59 26.16 -4.90
N PHE A 121 -0.67 26.37 -3.58
CA PHE A 121 -1.48 27.41 -2.97
C PHE A 121 -0.66 28.64 -2.54
N LYS A 122 0.61 28.74 -2.94
CA LYS A 122 1.55 29.84 -2.60
C LYS A 122 1.52 30.17 -1.11
N GLU A 123 1.57 29.13 -0.26
CA GLU A 123 1.36 29.28 1.16
C GLU A 123 2.64 29.68 1.91
N ASN A 124 2.68 30.92 2.41
CA ASN A 124 3.84 31.45 3.13
C ASN A 124 3.99 30.89 4.56
N ARG A 125 2.87 30.52 5.21
CA ARG A 125 2.86 30.05 6.61
C ARG A 125 3.17 28.57 6.77
N LYS A 126 3.25 27.83 5.67
CA LYS A 126 3.58 26.38 5.62
C LYS A 126 2.65 25.48 6.46
N VAL A 127 1.41 25.92 6.73
CA VAL A 127 0.40 25.14 7.50
C VAL A 127 -0.03 23.90 6.74
N ILE A 128 -0.25 24.01 5.42
CA ILE A 128 -0.57 22.86 4.55
C ILE A 128 0.55 21.84 4.60
N MET A 129 1.79 22.30 4.46
CA MET A 129 2.97 21.44 4.53
C MET A 129 3.07 20.71 5.87
N LEU A 130 2.82 21.41 6.98
CA LEU A 130 2.85 20.83 8.32
C LEU A 130 1.76 19.76 8.50
N ILE A 131 0.50 20.09 8.17
CA ILE A 131 -0.64 19.17 8.31
C ILE A 131 -0.42 17.91 7.46
N ALA A 132 -0.03 18.10 6.20
CA ALA A 132 0.24 16.99 5.30
C ALA A 132 1.36 16.09 5.81
N SER A 133 2.46 16.68 6.30
CA SER A 133 3.58 15.92 6.87
C SER A 133 3.20 15.15 8.12
N VAL A 134 2.37 15.72 9.00
CA VAL A 134 1.87 15.03 10.20
C VAL A 134 1.01 13.81 9.82
N PHE A 135 0.08 13.95 8.88
CA PHE A 135 -0.72 12.82 8.42
C PHE A 135 0.14 11.73 7.74
N ILE A 136 1.15 12.13 6.96
CA ILE A 136 2.11 11.19 6.36
C ILE A 136 2.83 10.41 7.45
N LEU A 137 3.36 11.07 8.47
CA LEU A 137 4.04 10.40 9.58
C LEU A 137 3.12 9.40 10.30
N VAL A 138 1.88 9.81 10.61
CA VAL A 138 0.92 8.95 11.32
C VAL A 138 0.57 7.72 10.49
N PHE A 139 0.13 7.90 9.25
CA PHE A 139 -0.37 6.77 8.46
C PHE A 139 0.75 5.86 7.94
N PHE A 140 1.93 6.38 7.60
CA PHE A 140 3.05 5.50 7.24
C PHE A 140 3.63 4.75 8.43
N THR A 141 3.57 5.29 9.65
CA THR A 141 3.94 4.54 10.85
C THR A 141 3.04 3.30 11.01
N VAL A 142 1.73 3.48 10.86
CA VAL A 142 0.75 2.36 10.89
C VAL A 142 0.98 1.39 9.73
N TYR A 143 1.23 1.92 8.54
CA TYR A 143 1.45 1.08 7.35
C TYR A 143 2.75 0.26 7.47
N ALA A 144 3.84 0.87 7.96
CA ALA A 144 5.11 0.17 8.21
C ALA A 144 4.94 -0.97 9.24
N ALA A 145 4.07 -0.79 10.24
CA ALA A 145 3.75 -1.85 11.19
C ALA A 145 3.17 -3.10 10.49
N SER A 146 2.33 -2.95 9.46
CA SER A 146 1.81 -4.08 8.68
C SER A 146 2.91 -4.89 7.98
N CYS A 147 3.96 -4.20 7.52
CA CYS A 147 5.14 -4.84 6.92
C CYS A 147 5.91 -5.67 7.96
N PHE A 148 6.07 -5.15 9.16
CA PHE A 148 6.73 -5.88 10.26
C PHE A 148 5.89 -7.08 10.70
N VAL A 149 4.56 -6.95 10.80
CA VAL A 149 3.65 -8.08 11.04
C VAL A 149 3.83 -9.16 9.96
N THR A 150 3.90 -8.76 8.69
CA THR A 150 4.11 -9.69 7.57
C THR A 150 5.39 -10.51 7.72
N VAL A 151 6.52 -9.86 8.01
CA VAL A 151 7.80 -10.53 8.23
C VAL A 151 7.75 -11.45 9.45
N GLY A 152 7.13 -11.00 10.54
CA GLY A 152 6.94 -11.82 11.75
C GLY A 152 6.16 -13.10 11.47
N LYS A 153 5.01 -12.98 10.79
CA LYS A 153 4.18 -14.13 10.38
C LYS A 153 4.91 -15.08 9.43
N LEU A 154 5.64 -14.53 8.44
CA LEU A 154 6.39 -15.32 7.49
C LEU A 154 7.41 -16.24 8.18
N PHE A 155 8.30 -15.66 8.97
CA PHE A 155 9.37 -16.43 9.61
C PHE A 155 8.86 -17.33 10.76
N ASN A 156 7.83 -16.90 11.49
CA ASN A 156 7.17 -17.73 12.49
C ASN A 156 6.55 -18.98 11.83
N SER A 157 5.80 -18.80 10.74
CA SER A 157 5.16 -19.91 10.02
C SER A 157 6.17 -20.87 9.40
N LEU A 158 7.30 -20.37 8.90
CA LEU A 158 8.32 -21.22 8.22
C LEU A 158 9.20 -21.98 9.21
N PHE A 159 9.59 -21.37 10.31
CA PHE A 159 10.65 -21.89 11.17
C PHE A 159 10.20 -22.18 12.61
N GLY A 160 8.95 -21.83 12.98
CA GLY A 160 8.43 -22.00 14.33
C GLY A 160 9.14 -21.15 15.37
N ILE A 161 9.87 -20.10 14.96
CA ILE A 161 10.55 -19.18 15.85
C ILE A 161 9.52 -18.21 16.43
N GLN A 162 9.68 -17.82 17.69
CA GLN A 162 8.77 -16.88 18.35
C GLN A 162 8.56 -15.61 17.51
N TYR A 163 7.30 -15.25 17.29
CA TYR A 163 6.87 -14.18 16.40
C TYR A 163 7.60 -12.85 16.67
N GLN A 164 7.64 -12.39 17.94
CA GLN A 164 8.25 -11.12 18.30
C GLN A 164 9.74 -11.07 17.98
N VAL A 165 10.46 -12.19 18.14
CA VAL A 165 11.89 -12.26 17.84
C VAL A 165 12.16 -12.09 16.36
N VAL A 166 11.45 -12.83 15.51
CA VAL A 166 11.65 -12.75 14.05
C VAL A 166 11.09 -11.47 13.45
N MET A 167 10.03 -10.93 14.03
CA MET A 167 9.48 -9.63 13.64
C MET A 167 10.47 -8.51 13.90
N ILE A 168 11.07 -8.44 15.09
CA ILE A 168 12.07 -7.41 15.45
C ILE A 168 13.33 -7.57 14.59
N ALA A 169 13.82 -8.80 14.40
CA ALA A 169 14.98 -9.06 13.55
C ALA A 169 14.75 -8.64 12.09
N GLY A 170 13.57 -8.96 11.56
CA GLY A 170 13.17 -8.56 10.21
C GLY A 170 13.00 -7.05 10.07
N ALA A 171 12.39 -6.39 11.04
CA ALA A 171 12.27 -4.94 11.07
C ALA A 171 13.66 -4.26 11.09
N PHE A 172 14.59 -4.77 11.91
CA PHE A 172 15.96 -4.27 11.94
C PHE A 172 16.65 -4.38 10.57
N PHE A 173 16.45 -5.50 9.87
CA PHE A 173 16.99 -5.70 8.53
C PHE A 173 16.41 -4.70 7.53
N VAL A 174 15.08 -4.47 7.54
CA VAL A 174 14.42 -3.48 6.70
C VAL A 174 14.97 -2.07 6.97
N ILE A 175 15.11 -1.69 8.24
CA ILE A 175 15.67 -0.39 8.63
C ILE A 175 17.07 -0.20 8.06
N LEU A 176 17.92 -1.23 8.21
CA LEU A 176 19.31 -1.19 7.73
C LEU A 176 19.36 -1.01 6.21
N TYR A 177 18.54 -1.74 5.48
CA TYR A 177 18.46 -1.65 4.02
C TYR A 177 18.00 -0.25 3.58
N THR A 178 16.93 0.29 4.17
CA THR A 178 16.37 1.60 3.82
C THR A 178 17.37 2.74 4.07
N LEU A 179 18.17 2.63 5.14
CA LEU A 179 19.22 3.62 5.44
C LEU A 179 20.32 3.68 4.37
N LEU A 180 20.56 2.58 3.66
CA LEU A 180 21.66 2.49 2.68
C LEU A 180 21.30 3.07 1.30
N GLY A 181 20.09 2.84 0.81
CA GLY A 181 19.81 2.91 -0.63
C GLY A 181 19.22 4.23 -1.16
N GLY A 182 18.38 4.94 -0.41
CA GLY A 182 17.60 6.08 -0.90
C GLY A 182 16.63 5.72 -2.05
N PHE A 183 15.93 6.71 -2.58
CA PHE A 183 14.82 6.53 -3.55
C PHE A 183 15.21 5.83 -4.86
N LEU A 184 16.41 6.10 -5.39
CA LEU A 184 16.81 5.50 -6.68
C LEU A 184 17.11 4.00 -6.53
N ALA A 185 17.82 3.62 -5.47
CA ALA A 185 18.07 2.21 -5.17
C ALA A 185 16.77 1.47 -4.89
N GLU A 186 15.89 2.06 -4.08
CA GLU A 186 14.54 1.59 -3.81
C GLU A 186 13.79 1.35 -5.13
N SER A 187 13.67 2.35 -6.00
CA SER A 187 12.90 2.23 -7.25
C SER A 187 13.44 1.17 -8.21
N VAL A 188 14.76 0.97 -8.25
CA VAL A 188 15.37 -0.08 -9.08
C VAL A 188 15.18 -1.46 -8.46
N SER A 189 15.32 -1.59 -7.13
CA SER A 189 15.02 -2.86 -6.45
C SER A 189 13.54 -3.22 -6.53
N ASP A 190 12.63 -2.25 -6.43
CA ASP A 190 11.18 -2.43 -6.60
C ASP A 190 10.83 -3.05 -7.96
N PHE A 191 11.52 -2.65 -9.02
CA PHE A 191 11.33 -3.27 -10.33
C PHE A 191 11.62 -4.77 -10.29
N MET A 192 12.74 -5.18 -9.69
CA MET A 192 13.08 -6.61 -9.55
C MET A 192 12.12 -7.33 -8.59
N GLN A 193 11.77 -6.67 -7.50
CA GLN A 193 10.83 -7.19 -6.51
C GLN A 193 9.44 -7.40 -7.10
N GLY A 194 8.95 -6.47 -7.91
CA GLY A 194 7.68 -6.62 -8.63
C GLY A 194 7.67 -7.80 -9.62
N VAL A 195 8.82 -8.08 -10.26
CA VAL A 195 8.97 -9.28 -11.12
C VAL A 195 8.93 -10.56 -10.27
N ILE A 196 9.62 -10.58 -9.14
CA ILE A 196 9.63 -11.76 -8.24
C ILE A 196 8.22 -12.02 -7.69
N MET A 197 7.49 -10.97 -7.30
CA MET A 197 6.12 -11.09 -6.80
C MET A 197 5.19 -11.75 -7.83
N ILE A 198 5.22 -11.32 -9.09
CA ILE A 198 4.32 -11.89 -10.11
C ILE A 198 4.72 -13.34 -10.47
N LEU A 199 6.00 -13.65 -10.46
CA LEU A 199 6.47 -15.03 -10.65
C LEU A 199 6.05 -15.94 -9.49
N ALA A 200 6.13 -15.45 -8.24
CA ALA A 200 5.67 -16.17 -7.06
C ALA A 200 4.16 -16.43 -7.12
N LEU A 201 3.35 -15.41 -7.46
CA LEU A 201 1.91 -15.57 -7.66
C LEU A 201 1.59 -16.60 -8.76
N ALA A 202 2.27 -16.52 -9.90
CA ALA A 202 2.05 -17.43 -11.03
C ALA A 202 2.37 -18.88 -10.66
N LEU A 203 3.49 -19.12 -9.97
CA LEU A 203 3.89 -20.46 -9.53
C LEU A 203 2.87 -21.06 -8.55
N VAL A 204 2.48 -20.33 -7.52
CA VAL A 204 1.50 -20.82 -6.53
C VAL A 204 0.14 -21.04 -7.17
N LEU A 205 -0.30 -20.14 -8.07
CA LEU A 205 -1.55 -20.29 -8.79
C LEU A 205 -1.57 -21.56 -9.65
N VAL A 206 -0.55 -21.76 -10.48
CA VAL A 206 -0.47 -22.92 -11.37
C VAL A 206 -0.40 -24.24 -10.58
N MET A 207 0.44 -24.30 -9.57
CA MET A 207 0.56 -25.48 -8.72
C MET A 207 -0.70 -25.73 -7.89
N GLY A 208 -1.33 -24.69 -7.39
CA GLY A 208 -2.61 -24.80 -6.67
C GLY A 208 -3.73 -25.36 -7.54
N VAL A 209 -3.91 -24.82 -8.75
CA VAL A 209 -4.91 -25.35 -9.73
C VAL A 209 -4.63 -26.81 -10.07
N THR A 210 -3.37 -27.16 -10.29
CA THR A 210 -2.98 -28.54 -10.62
C THR A 210 -3.24 -29.49 -9.45
N ALA A 211 -2.86 -29.10 -8.24
CA ALA A 211 -3.05 -29.90 -7.02
C ALA A 211 -4.54 -30.10 -6.67
N ALA A 212 -5.38 -29.10 -6.97
CA ALA A 212 -6.82 -29.18 -6.76
C ALA A 212 -7.58 -30.00 -7.81
N GLY A 213 -6.89 -30.63 -8.77
CA GLY A 213 -7.53 -31.42 -9.83
C GLY A 213 -8.09 -30.61 -11.00
N GLY A 214 -7.71 -29.34 -11.09
CA GLY A 214 -8.11 -28.43 -12.15
C GLY A 214 -9.27 -27.49 -11.77
N PHE A 215 -9.59 -26.61 -12.69
CA PHE A 215 -10.55 -25.52 -12.43
C PHE A 215 -11.97 -26.02 -12.11
N ASN A 216 -12.42 -27.09 -12.75
CA ASN A 216 -13.77 -27.62 -12.54
C ASN A 216 -13.93 -28.15 -11.10
N GLU A 217 -12.95 -28.87 -10.58
CA GLU A 217 -12.99 -29.38 -9.20
C GLU A 217 -13.00 -28.22 -8.17
N ILE A 218 -12.20 -27.18 -8.43
CA ILE A 218 -12.20 -25.98 -7.60
C ILE A 218 -13.61 -25.37 -7.59
N MET A 219 -14.23 -25.18 -8.77
CA MET A 219 -15.55 -24.56 -8.86
C MET A 219 -16.63 -25.36 -8.15
N VAL A 220 -16.64 -26.68 -8.27
CA VAL A 220 -17.60 -27.57 -7.56
C VAL A 220 -17.45 -27.39 -6.04
N ASN A 221 -16.21 -27.39 -5.55
CA ASN A 221 -15.96 -27.28 -4.10
C ASN A 221 -16.37 -25.91 -3.54
N ILE A 222 -15.95 -24.80 -4.17
CA ILE A 222 -16.25 -23.44 -3.66
C ILE A 222 -17.75 -23.11 -3.75
N GLN A 223 -18.46 -23.62 -4.75
CA GLN A 223 -19.91 -23.45 -4.89
C GLN A 223 -20.72 -24.23 -3.85
N SER A 224 -20.13 -25.27 -3.24
CA SER A 224 -20.76 -26.02 -2.16
C SER A 224 -20.85 -25.24 -0.84
N ILE A 225 -20.04 -24.21 -0.67
CA ILE A 225 -20.02 -23.38 0.54
C ILE A 225 -20.97 -22.18 0.36
N PRO A 226 -21.97 -21.98 1.27
CA PRO A 226 -22.93 -20.91 1.14
C PRO A 226 -22.28 -19.52 1.05
N GLY A 227 -22.54 -18.77 -0.04
CA GLY A 227 -22.03 -17.42 -0.26
C GLY A 227 -20.54 -17.32 -0.58
N PHE A 228 -19.81 -18.45 -0.72
CA PHE A 228 -18.35 -18.42 -0.93
C PHE A 228 -17.97 -17.98 -2.35
N PHE A 229 -18.76 -18.36 -3.36
CA PHE A 229 -18.59 -17.91 -4.74
C PHE A 229 -19.85 -17.17 -5.20
N ASP A 230 -20.11 -16.03 -4.61
CA ASP A 230 -21.26 -15.17 -4.90
C ASP A 230 -20.77 -13.72 -5.03
N PHE A 231 -21.40 -12.90 -5.86
CA PHE A 231 -21.10 -11.47 -6.01
C PHE A 231 -21.88 -10.58 -5.05
N PHE A 232 -23.06 -11.05 -4.61
CA PHE A 232 -24.01 -10.32 -3.78
C PHE A 232 -24.26 -10.99 -2.43
N GLY A 233 -23.53 -12.06 -2.16
CA GLY A 233 -23.48 -12.77 -0.91
C GLY A 233 -22.06 -12.94 -0.42
N ILE A 234 -21.85 -13.14 0.87
CA ILE A 234 -20.54 -13.42 1.48
C ILE A 234 -20.65 -14.62 2.41
N ALA A 235 -19.66 -15.49 2.38
CA ALA A 235 -19.61 -16.62 3.28
C ALA A 235 -19.46 -16.15 4.73
N ASN A 236 -20.13 -16.88 5.63
CA ASN A 236 -20.17 -16.57 7.05
C ASN A 236 -19.56 -17.73 7.86
N PRO A 237 -18.23 -17.72 8.10
CA PRO A 237 -17.60 -18.73 8.96
C PRO A 237 -18.23 -18.72 10.36
N THR A 238 -18.62 -19.90 10.87
CA THR A 238 -19.13 -20.04 12.24
C THR A 238 -17.96 -20.02 13.21
N VAL A 239 -17.83 -18.96 13.99
CA VAL A 239 -16.68 -18.72 14.90
C VAL A 239 -17.12 -18.81 16.35
N VAL A 240 -16.34 -19.54 17.15
CA VAL A 240 -16.45 -19.59 18.63
C VAL A 240 -15.06 -19.31 19.20
N ASP A 241 -14.98 -18.41 20.15
CA ASP A 241 -13.71 -17.97 20.78
C ASP A 241 -12.62 -17.58 19.76
N GLY A 242 -13.02 -16.86 18.70
CA GLY A 242 -12.11 -16.39 17.64
C GLY A 242 -11.69 -17.45 16.61
N THR A 243 -12.11 -18.71 16.76
CA THR A 243 -11.72 -19.84 15.91
C THR A 243 -12.92 -20.41 15.15
N GLN A 244 -12.77 -20.65 13.85
CA GLN A 244 -13.80 -21.29 13.03
C GLN A 244 -14.05 -22.72 13.50
N GLN A 245 -15.31 -23.07 13.65
CA GLN A 245 -15.73 -24.42 14.04
C GLN A 245 -15.45 -25.44 12.94
N VAL A 246 -15.07 -26.66 13.35
CA VAL A 246 -14.87 -27.80 12.45
C VAL A 246 -15.79 -28.94 12.91
N LEU A 247 -16.60 -29.48 12.00
CA LEU A 247 -17.48 -30.63 12.26
C LEU A 247 -17.18 -31.74 11.25
N ALA A 248 -16.90 -32.92 11.74
CA ALA A 248 -16.54 -34.09 10.92
C ALA A 248 -15.41 -33.82 9.89
N GLY A 249 -14.42 -33.03 10.30
CA GLY A 249 -13.27 -32.69 9.44
C GLY A 249 -13.53 -31.57 8.42
N ASN A 250 -14.70 -30.93 8.45
CA ASN A 250 -15.02 -29.82 7.55
C ASN A 250 -15.26 -28.51 8.33
N PRO A 251 -14.81 -27.37 7.79
CA PRO A 251 -15.09 -26.07 8.40
C PRO A 251 -16.58 -25.73 8.29
N VAL A 252 -17.14 -25.20 9.38
CA VAL A 252 -18.58 -24.87 9.46
C VAL A 252 -18.82 -23.44 8.99
N PHE A 253 -19.81 -23.30 8.12
CA PHE A 253 -20.32 -22.02 7.66
C PHE A 253 -21.80 -21.88 8.01
N GLY A 254 -22.20 -20.69 8.43
CA GLY A 254 -23.60 -20.31 8.54
C GLY A 254 -24.21 -19.98 7.16
N PRO A 255 -25.48 -19.55 7.14
CA PRO A 255 -26.10 -19.03 5.92
C PRO A 255 -25.30 -17.85 5.36
N ALA A 256 -25.26 -17.74 4.02
CA ALA A 256 -24.67 -16.58 3.35
C ALA A 256 -25.29 -15.27 3.85
N LEU A 257 -24.44 -14.29 4.13
CA LEU A 257 -24.88 -12.94 4.46
C LEU A 257 -25.01 -12.09 3.18
N PRO A 258 -25.95 -11.14 3.11
CA PRO A 258 -26.11 -10.29 1.96
C PRO A 258 -24.91 -9.33 1.80
N TYR A 259 -24.36 -9.27 0.60
CA TYR A 259 -23.33 -8.29 0.23
C TYR A 259 -24.01 -7.19 -0.59
N THR A 260 -24.50 -6.16 0.10
CA THR A 260 -25.40 -5.15 -0.46
C THR A 260 -24.70 -4.23 -1.46
N PHE A 261 -25.48 -3.52 -2.28
CA PHE A 261 -24.93 -2.53 -3.21
C PHE A 261 -24.12 -1.42 -2.51
N LEU A 262 -24.55 -0.99 -1.31
CA LEU A 262 -23.79 -0.06 -0.49
C LEU A 262 -22.45 -0.66 -0.05
N THR A 263 -22.43 -1.93 0.35
CA THR A 263 -21.19 -2.64 0.69
C THR A 263 -20.26 -2.74 -0.52
N ILE A 264 -20.78 -3.06 -1.69
CA ILE A 264 -20.00 -3.12 -2.94
C ILE A 264 -19.33 -1.77 -3.24
N ILE A 265 -20.10 -0.67 -3.25
CA ILE A 265 -19.54 0.68 -3.50
C ILE A 265 -18.50 1.02 -2.44
N SER A 266 -18.78 0.71 -1.20
CA SER A 266 -17.86 0.92 -0.08
C SER A 266 -16.56 0.15 -0.26
N THR A 267 -16.62 -1.13 -0.61
CA THR A 267 -15.43 -1.95 -0.86
C THR A 267 -14.69 -1.48 -2.10
N MET A 268 -15.38 -1.18 -3.20
CA MET A 268 -14.75 -0.62 -4.40
C MET A 268 -14.08 0.74 -4.15
N SER A 269 -14.46 1.45 -3.09
CA SER A 269 -13.82 2.73 -2.73
C SER A 269 -12.35 2.60 -2.37
N TRP A 270 -11.80 1.39 -2.16
CA TRP A 270 -10.36 1.17 -2.10
C TRP A 270 -9.63 1.84 -3.26
N GLY A 271 -10.20 1.83 -4.46
CA GLY A 271 -9.64 2.51 -5.63
C GLY A 271 -9.49 4.03 -5.48
N LEU A 272 -10.29 4.68 -4.63
CA LEU A 272 -10.17 6.11 -4.34
C LEU A 272 -8.87 6.44 -3.58
N GLY A 273 -8.33 5.48 -2.86
CA GLY A 273 -7.07 5.63 -2.13
C GLY A 273 -5.91 6.02 -3.02
N TYR A 274 -5.86 5.50 -4.25
CA TYR A 274 -4.77 5.80 -5.20
C TYR A 274 -4.56 7.27 -5.47
N PHE A 275 -5.61 8.09 -5.42
CA PHE A 275 -5.48 9.52 -5.62
C PHE A 275 -4.78 10.24 -4.46
N GLY A 276 -4.62 9.57 -3.31
CA GLY A 276 -4.05 10.16 -2.10
C GLY A 276 -2.79 9.49 -1.57
N VAL A 277 -2.42 8.30 -2.03
CA VAL A 277 -1.27 7.56 -1.48
C VAL A 277 0.08 8.14 -1.95
N PRO A 278 0.90 8.66 -1.05
CA PRO A 278 2.10 9.41 -1.43
C PRO A 278 3.13 8.59 -2.19
N GLN A 279 3.31 7.30 -1.88
CA GLN A 279 4.28 6.43 -2.56
C GLN A 279 4.01 6.29 -4.06
N VAL A 280 2.74 6.19 -4.48
CA VAL A 280 2.38 6.14 -5.90
C VAL A 280 2.50 7.51 -6.56
N LEU A 281 1.97 8.55 -5.90
CA LEU A 281 2.00 9.92 -6.42
C LEU A 281 3.44 10.42 -6.62
N LEU A 282 4.36 10.03 -5.74
CA LEU A 282 5.77 10.39 -5.86
C LEU A 282 6.43 9.79 -7.12
N ARG A 283 6.05 8.56 -7.52
CA ARG A 283 6.53 7.96 -8.78
C ARG A 283 6.05 8.73 -10.02
N PHE A 284 4.88 9.34 -9.97
CA PHE A 284 4.43 10.24 -11.05
C PHE A 284 5.31 11.50 -11.15
N ILE A 285 5.67 12.07 -10.00
CA ILE A 285 6.59 13.23 -9.95
C ILE A 285 7.98 12.84 -10.45
N ALA A 286 8.45 11.63 -10.11
CA ALA A 286 9.80 11.16 -10.39
C ALA A 286 10.03 10.66 -11.84
N ILE A 287 8.99 10.44 -12.64
CA ILE A 287 9.15 10.02 -14.04
C ILE A 287 9.87 11.10 -14.86
N ARG A 288 10.84 10.68 -15.66
CA ARG A 288 11.72 11.62 -16.38
C ARG A 288 10.96 12.46 -17.42
N ASP A 289 10.01 11.87 -18.15
CA ASP A 289 9.24 12.52 -19.20
C ASP A 289 7.74 12.19 -19.07
N ALA A 290 6.90 13.22 -19.07
CA ALA A 290 5.46 13.09 -19.04
C ALA A 290 4.88 12.34 -20.26
N ALA A 291 5.58 12.35 -21.40
CA ALA A 291 5.21 11.61 -22.60
C ALA A 291 5.31 10.08 -22.41
N GLU A 292 6.08 9.60 -21.45
CA GLU A 292 6.22 8.18 -21.13
C GLU A 292 5.10 7.64 -20.22
N ILE A 293 4.31 8.50 -19.62
CA ILE A 293 3.21 8.11 -18.70
C ILE A 293 2.20 7.14 -19.33
N PRO A 294 1.76 7.28 -20.60
CA PRO A 294 0.87 6.30 -21.20
C PRO A 294 1.46 4.88 -21.27
N LYS A 295 2.78 4.76 -21.43
CA LYS A 295 3.49 3.47 -21.39
C LYS A 295 3.54 2.94 -19.95
N ALA A 296 3.94 3.77 -19.00
CA ALA A 296 3.96 3.40 -17.58
C ALA A 296 2.57 2.95 -17.09
N ARG A 297 1.50 3.66 -17.44
CA ARG A 297 0.13 3.28 -17.13
C ARG A 297 -0.22 1.87 -17.60
N ARG A 298 0.10 1.51 -18.85
CA ARG A 298 -0.19 0.17 -19.37
C ARG A 298 0.53 -0.90 -18.56
N ILE A 299 1.80 -0.69 -18.24
CA ILE A 299 2.60 -1.62 -17.45
C ILE A 299 1.99 -1.77 -16.05
N ALA A 300 1.79 -0.66 -15.33
CA ALA A 300 1.23 -0.63 -13.98
C ALA A 300 -0.15 -1.30 -13.92
N THR A 301 -1.08 -0.90 -14.79
CA THR A 301 -2.44 -1.46 -14.78
C THR A 301 -2.46 -2.95 -15.10
N THR A 302 -1.65 -3.40 -16.07
CA THR A 302 -1.57 -4.83 -16.43
C THR A 302 -1.02 -5.64 -15.25
N TRP A 303 0.07 -5.17 -14.63
CA TRP A 303 0.65 -5.82 -13.46
C TRP A 303 -0.33 -5.89 -12.30
N CYS A 304 -0.99 -4.78 -11.98
CA CYS A 304 -1.99 -4.66 -10.92
C CYS A 304 -3.16 -5.64 -11.12
N VAL A 305 -3.76 -5.68 -12.32
CA VAL A 305 -4.88 -6.58 -12.62
C VAL A 305 -4.46 -8.03 -12.46
N ILE A 306 -3.35 -8.45 -13.06
CA ILE A 306 -2.90 -9.84 -13.01
C ILE A 306 -2.60 -10.26 -11.57
N SER A 307 -1.86 -9.45 -10.81
CA SER A 307 -1.44 -9.79 -9.45
C SER A 307 -2.62 -9.85 -8.47
N LEU A 308 -3.54 -8.87 -8.52
CA LEU A 308 -4.70 -8.84 -7.63
C LEU A 308 -5.63 -10.05 -7.87
N PHE A 309 -5.98 -10.34 -9.13
CA PHE A 309 -6.86 -11.46 -9.41
C PHE A 309 -6.20 -12.82 -9.16
N ALA A 310 -4.88 -12.95 -9.40
CA ALA A 310 -4.14 -14.15 -9.02
C ALA A 310 -4.19 -14.36 -7.49
N ALA A 311 -3.99 -13.31 -6.70
CA ALA A 311 -4.04 -13.37 -5.24
C ALA A 311 -5.43 -13.81 -4.73
N VAL A 312 -6.51 -13.27 -5.29
CA VAL A 312 -7.88 -13.69 -4.95
C VAL A 312 -8.11 -15.16 -5.25
N ILE A 313 -7.75 -15.62 -6.45
CA ILE A 313 -7.94 -17.01 -6.87
C ILE A 313 -7.10 -17.96 -6.00
N ILE A 314 -5.88 -17.58 -5.63
CA ILE A 314 -5.02 -18.36 -4.71
C ILE A 314 -5.71 -18.57 -3.36
N GLY A 315 -6.37 -17.54 -2.80
CA GLY A 315 -7.11 -17.68 -1.55
C GLY A 315 -8.27 -18.68 -1.65
N LEU A 316 -9.02 -18.66 -2.75
CA LEU A 316 -10.11 -19.62 -3.01
C LEU A 316 -9.57 -21.05 -3.15
N ILE A 317 -8.51 -21.25 -3.92
CA ILE A 317 -7.86 -22.57 -4.10
C ILE A 317 -7.32 -23.06 -2.75
N GLY A 318 -6.74 -22.17 -1.98
CA GLY A 318 -6.21 -22.48 -0.65
C GLY A 318 -7.30 -23.04 0.27
N ARG A 319 -8.52 -22.48 0.22
CA ARG A 319 -9.67 -23.03 0.98
C ARG A 319 -10.05 -24.44 0.55
N VAL A 320 -9.97 -24.74 -0.73
CA VAL A 320 -10.25 -26.08 -1.26
C VAL A 320 -9.21 -27.11 -0.81
N LEU A 321 -7.91 -26.73 -0.90
CA LEU A 321 -6.80 -27.65 -0.61
C LEU A 321 -6.53 -27.83 0.89
N PHE A 322 -6.72 -26.77 1.68
CA PHE A 322 -6.37 -26.70 3.09
C PHE A 322 -7.55 -26.16 3.92
N PRO A 323 -8.70 -26.86 3.94
CA PRO A 323 -9.94 -26.30 4.48
C PRO A 323 -9.91 -26.08 6.00
N THR A 324 -9.08 -26.81 6.75
CA THR A 324 -9.03 -26.79 8.22
C THR A 324 -7.71 -26.34 8.83
N GLU A 325 -6.75 -25.93 7.98
CA GLU A 325 -5.41 -25.54 8.45
C GLU A 325 -5.42 -24.16 9.13
N LEU A 326 -6.24 -23.22 8.63
CA LEU A 326 -6.21 -21.82 9.02
C LEU A 326 -7.61 -21.41 9.48
N LEU A 327 -7.86 -21.51 10.79
CA LEU A 327 -9.19 -21.38 11.39
C LEU A 327 -9.41 -20.01 12.07
N THR A 328 -8.52 -19.04 11.87
CA THR A 328 -8.69 -17.67 12.38
C THR A 328 -8.48 -16.65 11.24
N PRO A 329 -9.07 -15.44 11.31
CA PRO A 329 -8.84 -14.40 10.29
C PRO A 329 -7.35 -14.06 10.12
N SER A 330 -6.62 -13.95 11.23
CA SER A 330 -5.16 -13.69 11.19
C SER A 330 -4.37 -14.87 10.63
N GLY A 331 -4.76 -16.11 10.97
CA GLY A 331 -4.15 -17.33 10.41
C GLY A 331 -4.39 -17.46 8.91
N ALA A 332 -5.61 -17.12 8.44
CA ALA A 332 -5.98 -17.19 7.02
C ALA A 332 -5.01 -16.44 6.09
N GLU A 333 -4.37 -15.37 6.58
CA GLU A 333 -3.37 -14.62 5.84
C GLU A 333 -2.10 -15.42 5.53
N SER A 334 -1.86 -16.57 6.20
CA SER A 334 -0.75 -17.47 5.92
C SER A 334 -1.03 -18.48 4.79
N ILE A 335 -2.20 -18.43 4.13
CA ILE A 335 -2.57 -19.42 3.10
C ILE A 335 -1.55 -19.50 1.95
N PHE A 336 -0.99 -18.36 1.53
CA PHE A 336 0.03 -18.33 0.49
C PHE A 336 1.30 -19.10 0.93
N ILE A 337 1.69 -19.00 2.19
CA ILE A 337 2.83 -19.71 2.79
C ILE A 337 2.52 -21.22 2.82
N VAL A 338 1.35 -21.61 3.34
CA VAL A 338 0.90 -23.01 3.44
C VAL A 338 0.88 -23.67 2.07
N MET A 339 0.28 -23.02 1.07
CA MET A 339 0.26 -23.54 -0.30
C MET A 339 1.67 -23.71 -0.86
N SER A 340 2.52 -22.71 -0.70
CA SER A 340 3.88 -22.73 -1.25
C SER A 340 4.74 -23.85 -0.66
N THR A 341 4.69 -24.01 0.66
CA THR A 341 5.51 -25.03 1.36
C THR A 341 5.01 -26.45 1.17
N ASN A 342 3.72 -26.65 0.91
CA ASN A 342 3.15 -27.99 0.69
C ASN A 342 3.11 -28.41 -0.79
N LEU A 343 3.08 -27.46 -1.74
CA LEU A 343 2.92 -27.77 -3.16
C LEU A 343 4.21 -27.65 -3.98
N LEU A 344 5.24 -26.97 -3.45
CA LEU A 344 6.47 -26.69 -4.20
C LEU A 344 7.67 -27.40 -3.58
N PRO A 345 8.68 -27.80 -4.40
CA PRO A 345 9.97 -28.23 -3.89
C PRO A 345 10.60 -27.15 -2.99
N PRO A 346 11.30 -27.51 -1.90
CA PRO A 346 11.73 -26.56 -0.87
C PRO A 346 12.54 -25.36 -1.39
N LEU A 347 13.44 -25.53 -2.34
CA LEU A 347 14.20 -24.41 -2.93
C LEU A 347 13.30 -23.45 -3.70
N ILE A 348 12.31 -23.96 -4.43
CA ILE A 348 11.34 -23.15 -5.18
C ILE A 348 10.38 -22.46 -4.21
N ALA A 349 9.92 -23.16 -3.17
CA ALA A 349 9.14 -22.56 -2.09
C ALA A 349 9.91 -21.39 -1.44
N GLY A 350 11.22 -21.54 -1.21
CA GLY A 350 12.07 -20.45 -0.70
C GLY A 350 12.14 -19.25 -1.63
N PHE A 351 12.20 -19.44 -2.95
CA PHE A 351 12.10 -18.37 -3.93
C PHE A 351 10.73 -17.66 -3.87
N VAL A 352 9.65 -18.43 -3.73
CA VAL A 352 8.29 -17.86 -3.57
C VAL A 352 8.17 -17.11 -2.26
N MET A 353 8.75 -17.59 -1.16
CA MET A 353 8.80 -16.88 0.13
C MET A 353 9.61 -15.58 0.03
N ALA A 354 10.67 -15.57 -0.80
CA ALA A 354 11.37 -14.33 -1.15
C ALA A 354 10.44 -13.31 -1.84
N GLY A 355 9.38 -13.76 -2.52
CA GLY A 355 8.32 -12.89 -3.04
C GLY A 355 7.56 -12.12 -1.94
N ILE A 356 7.29 -12.74 -0.79
CA ILE A 356 6.68 -12.05 0.37
C ILE A 356 7.66 -11.04 0.96
N LEU A 357 8.95 -11.39 1.07
CA LEU A 357 9.98 -10.44 1.50
C LEU A 357 10.11 -9.28 0.50
N ALA A 358 10.06 -9.56 -0.80
CA ALA A 358 10.10 -8.56 -1.85
C ALA A 358 8.97 -7.55 -1.70
N ALA A 359 7.73 -8.04 -1.57
CA ALA A 359 6.55 -7.22 -1.34
C ALA A 359 6.64 -6.38 -0.07
N THR A 360 7.19 -6.95 0.99
CA THR A 360 7.33 -6.27 2.28
C THR A 360 8.41 -5.21 2.25
N MET A 361 9.57 -5.52 1.64
CA MET A 361 10.71 -4.60 1.58
C MET A 361 10.44 -3.42 0.66
N SER A 362 9.90 -3.65 -0.55
CA SER A 362 9.56 -2.58 -1.50
C SER A 362 8.57 -1.56 -0.95
N SER A 363 7.70 -2.01 -0.06
CA SER A 363 6.72 -1.13 0.56
C SER A 363 7.26 -0.45 1.80
N SER A 364 7.92 -1.19 2.69
CA SER A 364 8.40 -0.63 3.95
C SER A 364 9.50 0.41 3.77
N ASP A 365 10.42 0.23 2.81
CA ASP A 365 11.44 1.24 2.52
C ASP A 365 10.83 2.52 1.94
N SER A 366 9.87 2.41 1.02
CA SER A 366 9.08 3.55 0.53
C SER A 366 8.39 4.31 1.66
N TYR A 367 7.68 3.60 2.54
CA TYR A 367 6.95 4.23 3.64
C TYR A 367 7.88 4.94 4.62
N LEU A 368 8.98 4.30 4.99
CA LEU A 368 9.95 4.86 5.91
C LEU A 368 10.70 6.04 5.30
N LEU A 369 11.07 5.96 4.02
CA LEU A 369 11.76 7.05 3.32
C LEU A 369 10.86 8.28 3.17
N ILE A 370 9.59 8.10 2.77
CA ILE A 370 8.64 9.20 2.63
C ILE A 370 8.29 9.80 3.99
N ALA A 371 8.10 9.00 5.04
CA ALA A 371 7.90 9.50 6.39
C ALA A 371 9.12 10.30 6.88
N ALA A 372 10.33 9.81 6.62
CA ALA A 372 11.56 10.52 6.95
C ALA A 372 11.69 11.85 6.19
N SER A 373 11.33 11.89 4.89
CA SER A 373 11.34 13.12 4.10
C SER A 373 10.29 14.12 4.59
N ALA A 374 9.10 13.64 4.98
CA ALA A 374 8.03 14.49 5.51
C ALA A 374 8.47 15.26 6.77
N PHE A 375 9.30 14.64 7.61
CA PHE A 375 9.85 15.37 8.76
C PHE A 375 11.10 16.17 8.37
N SER A 376 12.09 15.57 7.72
CA SER A 376 13.40 16.19 7.48
C SER A 376 13.35 17.33 6.45
N LYS A 377 12.68 17.12 5.31
CA LYS A 377 12.55 18.15 4.25
C LYS A 377 11.43 19.13 4.56
N ASN A 378 10.24 18.64 4.91
CA ASN A 378 9.09 19.52 4.98
C ASN A 378 8.98 20.24 6.35
N ILE A 379 9.19 19.53 7.48
CA ILE A 379 9.09 20.16 8.82
C ILE A 379 10.42 20.80 9.21
N TYR A 380 11.52 20.03 9.19
CA TYR A 380 12.80 20.53 9.70
C TYR A 380 13.38 21.63 8.79
N GLU A 381 13.65 21.33 7.51
CA GLU A 381 14.17 22.33 6.55
C GLU A 381 13.11 23.38 6.18
N GLY A 382 11.91 22.93 5.81
CA GLY A 382 10.87 23.83 5.28
C GLY A 382 10.27 24.81 6.29
N ILE A 383 10.29 24.45 7.59
CA ILE A 383 9.63 25.24 8.64
C ILE A 383 10.58 25.69 9.73
N LEU A 384 11.39 24.75 10.30
CA LEU A 384 12.20 25.02 11.51
C LEU A 384 13.55 25.65 11.21
N LYS A 385 14.24 25.21 10.14
CA LYS A 385 15.61 25.65 9.82
C LYS A 385 15.82 25.74 8.31
N LYS A 386 15.45 26.85 7.69
CA LYS A 386 15.47 27.08 6.24
C LYS A 386 16.86 27.04 5.59
N ASP A 387 17.91 27.19 6.38
CA ASP A 387 19.32 27.14 5.98
C ASP A 387 19.99 25.81 6.40
N ALA A 388 19.20 24.76 6.60
CA ALA A 388 19.72 23.45 6.93
C ALA A 388 20.62 22.90 5.80
N THR A 389 21.78 22.37 6.16
CA THR A 389 22.67 21.72 5.21
C THR A 389 22.16 20.32 4.84
N ASP A 390 22.51 19.82 3.64
CA ASP A 390 22.19 18.45 3.23
C ASP A 390 22.59 17.41 4.27
N LYS A 391 23.76 17.60 4.92
CA LYS A 391 24.23 16.71 5.97
C LYS A 391 23.33 16.71 7.21
N GLU A 392 22.77 17.85 7.57
CA GLU A 392 21.81 17.97 8.67
C GLU A 392 20.48 17.32 8.31
N ILE A 393 19.97 17.61 7.10
CA ILE A 393 18.73 17.02 6.58
C ILE A 393 18.83 15.49 6.57
N MET A 394 19.94 14.94 6.05
CA MET A 394 20.19 13.50 6.03
C MET A 394 20.25 12.90 7.44
N ARG A 395 20.92 13.57 8.39
CA ARG A 395 20.95 13.10 9.79
C ARG A 395 19.56 13.08 10.41
N VAL A 396 18.77 14.14 10.22
CA VAL A 396 17.39 14.22 10.72
C VAL A 396 16.52 13.15 10.07
N SER A 397 16.70 12.90 8.76
CA SER A 397 16.02 11.82 8.03
C SER A 397 16.29 10.45 8.67
N HIS A 398 17.54 10.10 8.92
CA HIS A 398 17.91 8.82 9.53
C HIS A 398 17.34 8.67 10.95
N ILE A 399 17.38 9.74 11.76
CA ILE A 399 16.79 9.73 13.11
C ILE A 399 15.28 9.52 13.03
N THR A 400 14.59 10.22 12.12
CA THR A 400 13.13 10.08 11.92
C THR A 400 12.77 8.69 11.46
N LEU A 401 13.51 8.11 10.49
CA LEU A 401 13.31 6.76 10.01
C LEU A 401 13.39 5.75 11.16
N ILE A 402 14.40 5.85 12.00
CA ILE A 402 14.56 4.97 13.18
C ILE A 402 13.41 5.16 14.16
N ALA A 403 13.02 6.41 14.45
CA ALA A 403 11.93 6.71 15.38
C ALA A 403 10.58 6.15 14.89
N VAL A 404 10.25 6.37 13.61
CA VAL A 404 9.03 5.82 12.97
C VAL A 404 9.05 4.29 13.01
N SER A 405 10.20 3.68 12.73
CA SER A 405 10.35 2.23 12.77
C SER A 405 10.17 1.65 14.17
N ILE A 406 10.70 2.30 15.21
CA ILE A 406 10.51 1.87 16.61
C ILE A 406 9.01 1.89 16.95
N ILE A 407 8.29 2.97 16.60
CA ILE A 407 6.85 3.04 16.85
C ILE A 407 6.11 1.95 16.04
N GLY A 408 6.50 1.74 14.78
CA GLY A 408 5.96 0.66 13.96
C GLY A 408 6.16 -0.74 14.56
N ILE A 409 7.35 -1.01 15.11
CA ILE A 409 7.64 -2.27 15.83
C ILE A 409 6.72 -2.42 17.05
N LEU A 410 6.52 -1.36 17.84
CA LEU A 410 5.63 -1.41 19.00
C LEU A 410 4.17 -1.70 18.60
N LEU A 411 3.70 -1.15 17.49
CA LEU A 411 2.38 -1.44 16.95
C LEU A 411 2.25 -2.86 16.38
N ALA A 412 3.35 -3.46 15.95
CA ALA A 412 3.42 -4.79 15.36
C ALA A 412 3.62 -5.93 16.37
N LEU A 413 3.68 -5.66 17.68
CA LEU A 413 3.96 -6.68 18.71
C LEU A 413 2.85 -7.75 18.83
N ASP A 414 1.63 -7.43 18.44
CA ASP A 414 0.49 -8.34 18.50
C ASP A 414 0.46 -9.26 17.26
N GLU A 415 0.77 -10.55 17.47
CA GLU A 415 0.75 -11.59 16.43
C GLU A 415 -0.66 -11.89 15.87
N THR A 416 -1.71 -11.55 16.61
CA THR A 416 -3.10 -11.75 16.19
C THR A 416 -3.59 -10.67 15.23
N SER A 417 -2.78 -9.64 15.00
CA SER A 417 -3.08 -8.55 14.07
C SER A 417 -3.36 -9.07 12.66
N VAL A 418 -4.43 -8.56 12.04
CA VAL A 418 -4.81 -8.85 10.66
C VAL A 418 -4.21 -7.79 9.75
N ILE A 419 -3.29 -8.19 8.85
CA ILE A 419 -2.57 -7.30 7.91
C ILE A 419 -3.56 -6.48 7.09
N PHE A 420 -4.60 -7.14 6.54
CA PHE A 420 -5.65 -6.48 5.78
C PHE A 420 -6.28 -5.30 6.53
N ASN A 421 -6.56 -5.46 7.83
CA ASN A 421 -7.18 -4.42 8.65
C ASN A 421 -6.24 -3.24 8.95
N ILE A 422 -4.95 -3.51 9.15
CA ILE A 422 -3.95 -2.45 9.39
C ILE A 422 -3.77 -1.63 8.11
N VAL A 423 -3.60 -2.31 6.98
CA VAL A 423 -3.43 -1.67 5.67
C VAL A 423 -4.67 -0.87 5.30
N SER A 424 -5.89 -1.42 5.47
CA SER A 424 -7.13 -0.71 5.13
C SER A 424 -7.25 0.62 5.87
N PHE A 425 -6.87 0.67 7.14
CA PHE A 425 -6.93 1.91 7.93
C PHE A 425 -5.94 2.96 7.42
N ALA A 426 -4.68 2.60 7.21
CA ALA A 426 -3.66 3.53 6.70
C ALA A 426 -4.00 4.00 5.27
N TRP A 427 -4.48 3.10 4.42
CA TRP A 427 -4.94 3.38 3.08
C TRP A 427 -6.10 4.37 3.05
N ALA A 428 -7.11 4.16 3.91
CA ALA A 428 -8.21 5.11 4.07
C ALA A 428 -7.71 6.48 4.53
N GLY A 429 -6.75 6.49 5.44
CA GLY A 429 -6.12 7.71 5.94
C GLY A 429 -5.50 8.54 4.83
N PHE A 430 -4.67 7.95 4.00
CA PHE A 430 -4.08 8.63 2.85
C PHE A 430 -5.12 9.02 1.81
N GLY A 431 -5.99 8.08 1.44
CA GLY A 431 -7.00 8.29 0.42
C GLY A 431 -7.95 9.43 0.74
N ALA A 432 -8.44 9.51 1.97
CA ALA A 432 -9.37 10.57 2.39
C ALA A 432 -8.70 11.92 2.68
N THR A 433 -7.45 11.90 3.19
CA THR A 433 -6.72 13.15 3.49
C THR A 433 -6.25 13.84 2.21
N PHE A 434 -5.64 13.09 1.30
CA PHE A 434 -4.94 13.66 0.15
C PHE A 434 -5.67 13.46 -1.17
N GLY A 435 -6.48 12.40 -1.34
CA GLY A 435 -7.13 12.08 -2.61
C GLY A 435 -8.03 13.20 -3.13
N PRO A 436 -9.02 13.68 -2.35
CA PRO A 436 -9.82 14.82 -2.75
C PRO A 436 -8.98 16.06 -3.02
N LEU A 437 -8.04 16.40 -2.12
CA LEU A 437 -7.18 17.56 -2.31
C LEU A 437 -6.33 17.44 -3.58
N MET A 438 -5.77 16.29 -3.88
CA MET A 438 -5.04 16.05 -5.12
C MET A 438 -5.92 16.31 -6.33
N LEU A 439 -7.11 15.72 -6.39
CA LEU A 439 -8.05 15.92 -7.50
C LEU A 439 -8.46 17.39 -7.63
N PHE A 440 -8.88 18.02 -6.56
CA PHE A 440 -9.30 19.43 -6.61
C PHE A 440 -8.14 20.38 -6.92
N SER A 441 -6.93 20.12 -6.41
CA SER A 441 -5.74 20.93 -6.73
C SER A 441 -5.36 20.88 -8.20
N LEU A 442 -5.59 19.73 -8.85
CA LEU A 442 -5.26 19.52 -10.26
C LEU A 442 -6.38 19.95 -11.23
N PHE A 443 -7.66 19.86 -10.83
CA PHE A 443 -8.78 19.96 -11.76
C PHE A 443 -9.75 21.11 -11.47
N TRP A 444 -9.69 21.72 -10.29
CA TRP A 444 -10.59 22.81 -9.94
C TRP A 444 -9.83 24.09 -9.55
N LYS A 445 -9.85 25.06 -10.48
CA LYS A 445 -9.13 26.33 -10.35
C LYS A 445 -9.53 27.14 -9.10
N ARG A 446 -10.78 26.97 -8.64
CA ARG A 446 -11.34 27.70 -7.48
C ARG A 446 -10.80 27.21 -6.13
N THR A 447 -10.17 26.04 -6.07
CA THR A 447 -9.58 25.51 -4.82
C THR A 447 -8.55 26.49 -4.27
N ASN A 448 -8.71 26.86 -3.00
CA ASN A 448 -7.82 27.77 -2.30
C ASN A 448 -7.18 27.12 -1.06
N ARG A 449 -6.33 27.89 -0.38
CA ARG A 449 -5.59 27.46 0.80
C ARG A 449 -6.50 26.97 1.92
N GLU A 450 -7.56 27.73 2.22
CA GLU A 450 -8.51 27.43 3.29
C GLU A 450 -9.29 26.14 3.02
N GLY A 451 -9.73 25.95 1.78
CA GLY A 451 -10.38 24.73 1.34
C GLY A 451 -9.45 23.51 1.42
N ALA A 452 -8.17 23.68 1.04
CA ALA A 452 -7.17 22.63 1.14
C ALA A 452 -6.96 22.17 2.60
N ILE A 453 -6.79 23.11 3.53
CA ILE A 453 -6.63 22.82 4.97
C ILE A 453 -7.88 22.11 5.51
N ALA A 454 -9.06 22.67 5.22
CA ALA A 454 -10.32 22.13 5.69
C ALA A 454 -10.56 20.69 5.18
N GLY A 455 -10.27 20.43 3.90
CA GLY A 455 -10.42 19.11 3.30
C GLY A 455 -9.49 18.05 3.92
N MET A 456 -8.21 18.39 4.10
CA MET A 456 -7.25 17.47 4.75
C MET A 456 -7.67 17.12 6.18
N LEU A 457 -8.01 18.13 6.99
CA LEU A 457 -8.41 17.93 8.38
C LEU A 457 -9.73 17.16 8.48
N ALA A 458 -10.72 17.50 7.64
CA ALA A 458 -12.01 16.82 7.63
C ALA A 458 -11.88 15.37 7.14
N GLY A 459 -11.15 15.13 6.05
CA GLY A 459 -10.93 13.78 5.50
C GLY A 459 -10.13 12.90 6.45
N GLY A 460 -8.95 13.34 6.86
CA GLY A 460 -8.09 12.60 7.77
C GLY A 460 -8.75 12.38 9.14
N GLY A 461 -9.40 13.41 9.70
CA GLY A 461 -10.12 13.29 10.96
C GLY A 461 -11.33 12.35 10.89
N MET A 462 -12.08 12.39 9.77
CA MET A 462 -13.24 11.51 9.58
C MET A 462 -12.87 10.03 9.50
N VAL A 463 -11.68 9.65 9.04
CA VAL A 463 -11.21 8.26 9.08
C VAL A 463 -11.19 7.74 10.52
N PHE A 464 -10.62 8.50 11.45
CA PHE A 464 -10.61 8.13 12.87
C PHE A 464 -12.01 8.12 13.47
N ILE A 465 -12.81 9.17 13.22
CA ILE A 465 -14.18 9.28 13.73
C ILE A 465 -15.02 8.10 13.22
N TRP A 466 -14.96 7.81 11.92
CA TRP A 466 -15.73 6.71 11.36
C TRP A 466 -15.30 5.37 11.93
N ARG A 467 -14.00 5.08 11.91
CA ARG A 467 -13.45 3.79 12.37
C ARG A 467 -13.76 3.52 13.85
N LEU A 468 -13.57 4.54 14.69
CA LEU A 468 -13.61 4.36 16.15
C LEU A 468 -15.00 4.57 16.75
N LEU A 469 -15.83 5.45 16.16
CA LEU A 469 -17.10 5.88 16.77
C LEU A 469 -18.31 5.48 15.93
N ILE A 470 -18.27 5.55 14.60
CA ILE A 470 -19.44 5.35 13.75
C ILE A 470 -19.56 3.90 13.29
N LYS A 471 -18.48 3.31 12.77
CA LYS A 471 -18.48 1.93 12.27
C LYS A 471 -18.91 0.88 13.31
N PRO A 472 -18.55 0.99 14.60
CA PRO A 472 -19.02 0.07 15.64
C PRO A 472 -20.55 0.06 15.85
N LEU A 473 -21.29 1.07 15.36
CA LEU A 473 -22.76 1.09 15.41
C LEU A 473 -23.39 0.01 14.50
N GLY A 474 -22.61 -0.53 13.55
CA GLY A 474 -23.06 -1.59 12.66
C GLY A 474 -24.09 -1.17 11.60
N GLY A 475 -24.69 -2.15 10.93
CA GLY A 475 -25.67 -1.90 9.88
C GLY A 475 -25.08 -1.09 8.73
N VAL A 476 -25.78 -0.05 8.29
CA VAL A 476 -25.32 0.85 7.19
C VAL A 476 -24.05 1.63 7.54
N PHE A 477 -23.70 1.74 8.82
CA PHE A 477 -22.47 2.41 9.27
C PHE A 477 -21.25 1.49 9.28
N GLY A 478 -21.44 0.17 9.11
CA GLY A 478 -20.35 -0.82 9.04
C GLY A 478 -19.48 -0.73 7.82
N ILE A 479 -19.75 0.19 6.88
CA ILE A 479 -19.01 0.37 5.64
C ILE A 479 -17.55 0.82 5.85
N TYR A 480 -16.74 0.65 4.83
CA TYR A 480 -15.33 1.03 4.83
C TYR A 480 -15.17 2.55 4.99
N GLU A 481 -14.37 2.95 5.96
CA GLU A 481 -14.19 4.34 6.38
C GLU A 481 -13.70 5.29 5.26
N LEU A 482 -13.02 4.78 4.24
CA LEU A 482 -12.53 5.59 3.13
C LEU A 482 -13.66 6.30 2.38
N LEU A 483 -14.75 5.61 2.09
CA LEU A 483 -15.85 6.19 1.31
C LEU A 483 -16.47 7.43 1.98
N PRO A 484 -16.97 7.37 3.22
CA PRO A 484 -17.54 8.54 3.87
C PRO A 484 -16.51 9.64 4.13
N ALA A 485 -15.28 9.29 4.51
CA ALA A 485 -14.23 10.25 4.77
C ALA A 485 -13.78 10.99 3.51
N PHE A 486 -13.69 10.30 2.37
CA PHE A 486 -13.40 10.91 1.08
C PHE A 486 -14.48 11.93 0.66
N LEU A 487 -15.76 11.56 0.80
CA LEU A 487 -16.88 12.44 0.47
C LEU A 487 -16.93 13.69 1.40
N VAL A 488 -16.67 13.50 2.68
CA VAL A 488 -16.59 14.61 3.65
C VAL A 488 -15.43 15.54 3.29
N SER A 489 -14.26 15.02 2.94
CA SER A 489 -13.14 15.84 2.47
C SER A 489 -13.52 16.65 1.22
N CYS A 490 -14.15 16.03 0.21
CA CYS A 490 -14.65 16.75 -0.97
C CYS A 490 -15.60 17.87 -0.60
N LEU A 491 -16.57 17.60 0.28
CA LEU A 491 -17.55 18.58 0.73
C LEU A 491 -16.86 19.79 1.39
N PHE A 492 -15.93 19.54 2.30
CA PHE A 492 -15.22 20.62 3.00
C PHE A 492 -14.32 21.43 2.06
N ILE A 493 -13.63 20.79 1.09
CA ILE A 493 -12.87 21.52 0.07
C ILE A 493 -13.78 22.46 -0.70
N VAL A 494 -14.92 21.97 -1.19
CA VAL A 494 -15.85 22.77 -2.01
C VAL A 494 -16.47 23.91 -1.20
N VAL A 495 -17.09 23.59 -0.07
CA VAL A 495 -17.81 24.57 0.74
C VAL A 495 -16.86 25.67 1.23
N VAL A 496 -15.72 25.29 1.84
CA VAL A 496 -14.79 26.29 2.38
C VAL A 496 -14.12 27.09 1.28
N SER A 497 -13.76 26.46 0.14
CA SER A 497 -13.22 27.24 -0.99
C SER A 497 -14.23 28.25 -1.53
N LEU A 498 -15.52 27.93 -1.60
CA LEU A 498 -16.56 28.87 -2.08
C LEU A 498 -16.87 29.98 -1.07
N MET A 499 -16.77 29.68 0.24
CA MET A 499 -17.03 30.64 1.32
C MET A 499 -15.87 31.61 1.60
N THR A 500 -14.68 31.32 1.09
CA THR A 500 -13.47 32.10 1.33
C THR A 500 -13.00 32.80 0.04
N LYS A 501 -11.97 33.66 0.16
CA LYS A 501 -11.45 34.44 -0.97
C LYS A 501 -11.00 33.54 -2.12
N GLU A 502 -11.19 34.02 -3.34
CA GLU A 502 -10.66 33.36 -4.53
C GLU A 502 -9.14 33.31 -4.50
N PRO A 503 -8.55 32.27 -5.13
CA PRO A 503 -7.11 32.22 -5.35
C PRO A 503 -6.62 33.49 -6.09
N SER A 504 -5.42 33.95 -5.76
CA SER A 504 -4.80 35.08 -6.46
C SER A 504 -4.68 34.80 -7.97
N GLN A 505 -4.58 35.87 -8.77
CA GLN A 505 -4.42 35.73 -10.22
C GLN A 505 -3.18 34.88 -10.57
N GLU A 506 -2.08 35.08 -9.84
CA GLU A 506 -0.85 34.28 -10.00
C GLU A 506 -1.12 32.76 -9.86
N ILE A 507 -1.88 32.36 -8.85
CA ILE A 507 -2.26 30.93 -8.65
C ILE A 507 -3.14 30.43 -9.80
N GLN A 508 -4.04 31.27 -10.28
CA GLN A 508 -4.94 30.90 -11.40
C GLN A 508 -4.19 30.79 -12.71
N ASP A 509 -3.23 31.67 -12.98
CA ASP A 509 -2.39 31.66 -14.18
C ASP A 509 -1.47 30.43 -14.19
N GLU A 510 -0.85 30.09 -13.05
CA GLU A 510 -0.06 28.88 -12.89
C GLU A 510 -0.90 27.60 -13.10
N PHE A 511 -2.15 27.59 -12.63
CA PHE A 511 -3.08 26.49 -12.89
C PHE A 511 -3.37 26.33 -14.39
N GLU A 512 -3.63 27.41 -15.13
CA GLU A 512 -3.88 27.34 -16.57
C GLU A 512 -2.61 26.93 -17.34
N GLN A 513 -1.43 27.41 -16.92
CA GLN A 513 -0.15 26.97 -17.46
C GLN A 513 0.06 25.45 -17.30
N ALA A 514 -0.17 24.93 -16.09
CA ALA A 514 -0.06 23.50 -15.80
C ALA A 514 -1.09 22.67 -16.58
N LYS A 515 -2.29 23.20 -16.76
CA LYS A 515 -3.33 22.60 -17.60
C LYS A 515 -2.91 22.51 -19.06
N ALA A 516 -2.38 23.61 -19.62
CA ALA A 516 -1.92 23.65 -21.01
C ALA A 516 -0.73 22.69 -21.26
N ALA A 517 0.22 22.63 -20.34
CA ALA A 517 1.35 21.70 -20.41
C ALA A 517 0.95 20.22 -20.35
N SER A 518 -0.28 19.92 -19.92
CA SER A 518 -0.76 18.56 -19.72
C SER A 518 -1.71 18.06 -20.83
N LEU A 519 -2.06 18.92 -21.77
CA LEU A 519 -2.83 18.54 -22.97
C LEU A 519 -1.91 17.90 -24.01
#